data_28f7ed9054fe35bed344959a5f967032
#
_entry.id   28f7ed9054fe35bed344959a5f967032
#
_cell.length_a   1.000
_cell.length_b   1.000
_cell.length_c   1.000
_cell.angle_alpha   90.00
_cell.angle_beta   90.00
_cell.angle_gamma   90.00
#
_symmetry.space_group_name_H-M   'P 1'
#
loop_
_entity.id
_entity.type
_entity.pdbx_description
1 polymer ?
#
loop_
_entity_poly.entity_id
_entity_poly.type
_entity_poly.pdbx_seq_one_letter_code
_entity_poly.pdbx_strand_id
1 'polypeptide(L)'
;WDRDSDTVYVTDAQKSSGLTVSVHAAMLRSKGPDIPVSWPHDGLQHDKTSGTPIADLYRQHGVAMLKDRATFVDGGNSVEAGVADLRDRMMTGRFKVFDHCSEWFEEFRQYHRKDGRIVKAHDDLLDATRYGVIMLRMAREVRDGKIKRRRSRVARDVEYDIFGL
;
A
#
# COMPACT_ATOMS: atom_id res chain seq x y z
N TRP A 1 1.94 -1.69 10.95
CA TRP A 1 1.70 -3.07 11.28
C TRP A 1 2.66 -3.53 12.35
N ASP A 2 2.11 -3.94 13.47
CA ASP A 2 2.83 -4.64 14.52
C ASP A 2 2.88 -6.13 14.18
N ARG A 3 4.08 -6.65 14.00
CA ARG A 3 4.30 -8.05 13.58
C ARG A 3 4.10 -9.04 14.73
N ASP A 4 4.38 -8.63 15.96
CA ASP A 4 4.33 -9.52 17.11
C ASP A 4 2.89 -9.87 17.47
N SER A 5 1.98 -8.89 17.37
CA SER A 5 0.55 -9.09 17.60
C SER A 5 -0.26 -9.30 16.29
N ASP A 6 0.38 -9.29 15.13
CA ASP A 6 -0.24 -9.25 13.80
C ASP A 6 -1.35 -8.17 13.68
N THR A 7 -1.17 -7.03 14.36
CA THR A 7 -2.16 -5.95 14.38
C THR A 7 -1.82 -4.85 13.39
N VAL A 8 -2.76 -4.51 12.53
CA VAL A 8 -2.67 -3.39 11.59
C VAL A 8 -3.25 -2.13 12.23
N TYR A 9 -2.53 -1.02 12.12
CA TYR A 9 -2.98 0.29 12.56
C TYR A 9 -3.07 1.24 11.37
N VAL A 10 -4.25 1.81 11.12
CA VAL A 10 -4.41 2.95 10.23
C VAL A 10 -4.13 4.20 11.05
N THR A 11 -2.94 4.76 10.86
CA THR A 11 -2.45 5.92 11.62
C THR A 11 -2.78 7.24 10.96
N ASP A 12 -3.14 7.21 9.68
CA ASP A 12 -3.51 8.40 8.90
C ASP A 12 -4.33 7.95 7.68
N ALA A 13 -5.32 8.74 7.32
CA ALA A 13 -6.15 8.53 6.16
C ALA A 13 -6.46 9.88 5.50
N GLN A 14 -6.16 10.00 4.22
CA GLN A 14 -6.35 11.23 3.48
C GLN A 14 -6.90 10.94 2.10
N LYS A 15 -7.91 11.68 1.71
CA LYS A 15 -8.52 11.65 0.39
C LYS A 15 -8.32 12.99 -0.31
N SER A 16 -8.07 12.96 -1.60
CA SER A 16 -7.95 14.18 -2.40
C SER A 16 -8.48 13.94 -3.80
N SER A 17 -9.05 14.98 -4.40
CA SER A 17 -9.54 14.95 -5.78
C SER A 17 -9.01 16.16 -6.56
N GLY A 18 -8.90 16.02 -7.88
CA GLY A 18 -8.49 17.11 -8.75
C GLY A 18 -7.03 17.55 -8.64
N LEU A 19 -6.20 16.85 -7.87
CA LEU A 19 -4.78 17.15 -7.74
C LEU A 19 -3.97 16.58 -8.91
N THR A 20 -2.93 17.30 -9.30
CA THR A 20 -1.94 16.75 -10.23
C THR A 20 -1.10 15.66 -9.54
N VAL A 21 -0.54 14.75 -10.33
CA VAL A 21 0.33 13.68 -9.80
C VAL A 21 1.48 14.26 -8.98
N SER A 22 2.08 15.37 -9.41
CA SER A 22 3.20 16.00 -8.68
C SER A 22 2.80 16.48 -7.28
N VAL A 23 1.64 17.10 -7.14
CA VAL A 23 1.13 17.59 -5.84
C VAL A 23 0.79 16.40 -4.94
N HIS A 24 0.07 15.41 -5.47
CA HIS A 24 -0.27 14.21 -4.70
C HIS A 24 0.97 13.41 -4.28
N ALA A 25 1.96 13.27 -5.16
CA ALA A 25 3.24 12.66 -4.84
C ALA A 25 3.98 13.40 -3.71
N ALA A 26 3.95 14.74 -3.70
CA ALA A 26 4.53 15.52 -2.61
C ALA A 26 3.83 15.27 -1.27
N MET A 27 2.50 15.16 -1.27
CA MET A 27 1.71 14.79 -0.07
C MET A 27 2.09 13.39 0.44
N LEU A 28 2.20 12.39 -0.43
CA LEU A 28 2.63 11.05 -0.04
C LEU A 28 4.04 11.04 0.55
N ARG A 29 4.97 11.76 -0.06
CA ARG A 29 6.36 11.86 0.43
C ARG A 29 6.47 12.58 1.77
N SER A 30 5.58 13.51 2.07
CA SER A 30 5.57 14.20 3.37
C SER A 30 5.27 13.26 4.54
N LYS A 31 4.59 12.14 4.31
CA LYS A 31 4.36 11.08 5.30
C LYS A 31 5.62 10.25 5.58
N GLY A 32 6.58 10.26 4.67
CA GLY A 32 7.86 9.57 4.76
C GLY A 32 8.35 9.15 3.37
N PRO A 33 9.52 9.64 2.93
CA PRO A 33 9.98 9.45 1.55
C PRO A 33 10.31 8.00 1.19
N ASP A 34 10.59 7.18 2.19
CA ASP A 34 10.97 5.77 2.00
C ASP A 34 9.85 4.77 2.36
N ILE A 35 8.66 5.25 2.72
CA ILE A 35 7.51 4.38 3.04
C ILE A 35 7.06 3.67 1.76
N PRO A 36 7.02 2.33 1.73
CA PRO A 36 6.53 1.61 0.56
C PRO A 36 5.06 1.91 0.30
N VAL A 37 4.74 2.30 -0.91
CA VAL A 37 3.37 2.62 -1.32
C VAL A 37 2.80 1.47 -2.14
N SER A 38 1.75 0.85 -1.62
CA SER A 38 0.91 -0.11 -2.34
C SER A 38 -0.03 0.64 -3.27
N TRP A 39 -0.30 0.09 -4.45
CA TRP A 39 -1.07 0.77 -5.48
C TRP A 39 -2.00 -0.19 -6.24
N PRO A 40 -3.16 0.29 -6.72
CA PRO A 40 -4.16 -0.51 -7.39
C PRO A 40 -3.82 -0.82 -8.85
N HIS A 41 -4.66 -1.65 -9.49
CA HIS A 41 -4.58 -1.94 -10.92
C HIS A 41 -4.60 -0.68 -11.80
N ASP A 42 -5.33 0.34 -11.39
CA ASP A 42 -5.45 1.61 -12.13
C ASP A 42 -4.11 2.34 -12.32
N GLY A 43 -3.12 2.05 -11.48
CA GLY A 43 -1.75 2.55 -11.69
C GLY A 43 -1.08 2.09 -12.99
N LEU A 44 -1.63 1.07 -13.65
CA LEU A 44 -1.20 0.62 -14.99
C LEU A 44 -1.79 1.46 -16.13
N GLN A 45 -2.84 2.24 -15.87
CA GLN A 45 -3.40 3.15 -16.87
C GLN A 45 -2.38 4.20 -17.25
N HIS A 46 -2.40 4.59 -18.52
CA HIS A 46 -1.50 5.60 -19.05
C HIS A 46 -2.09 6.99 -18.90
N ASP A 47 -1.27 7.92 -18.46
CA ASP A 47 -1.63 9.34 -18.49
C ASP A 47 -1.86 9.81 -19.92
N LYS A 48 -2.95 10.50 -20.13
CA LYS A 48 -3.39 10.93 -21.49
C LYS A 48 -2.44 11.93 -22.14
N THR A 49 -1.67 12.66 -21.34
CA THR A 49 -0.77 13.70 -21.84
C THR A 49 0.62 13.15 -22.14
N SER A 50 1.18 12.34 -21.22
CA SER A 50 2.54 11.83 -21.32
C SER A 50 2.64 10.42 -21.91
N GLY A 51 1.53 9.67 -21.94
CA GLY A 51 1.52 8.26 -22.32
C GLY A 51 2.26 7.35 -21.31
N THR A 52 2.64 7.88 -20.15
CA THR A 52 3.37 7.14 -19.12
C THR A 52 2.38 6.47 -18.16
N PRO A 53 2.65 5.23 -17.70
CA PRO A 53 1.84 4.60 -16.66
C PRO A 53 1.78 5.48 -15.39
N ILE A 54 0.60 5.61 -14.79
CA ILE A 54 0.37 6.47 -13.62
C ILE A 54 1.33 6.09 -12.47
N ALA A 55 1.53 4.80 -12.21
CA ALA A 55 2.47 4.35 -11.18
C ALA A 55 3.91 4.80 -11.45
N ASP A 56 4.33 4.89 -12.71
CA ASP A 56 5.66 5.35 -13.09
C ASP A 56 5.80 6.87 -12.93
N LEU A 57 4.75 7.64 -13.18
CA LEU A 57 4.73 9.07 -12.86
C LEU A 57 4.96 9.31 -11.37
N TYR A 58 4.31 8.55 -10.48
CA TYR A 58 4.57 8.64 -9.05
C TYR A 58 6.02 8.29 -8.68
N ARG A 59 6.60 7.26 -9.32
CA ARG A 59 8.02 6.91 -9.14
C ARG A 59 8.96 8.04 -9.58
N GLN A 60 8.68 8.65 -10.73
CA GLN A 60 9.45 9.81 -11.22
C GLN A 60 9.40 10.99 -10.24
N HIS A 61 8.29 11.17 -9.53
CA HIS A 61 8.16 12.17 -8.47
C HIS A 61 8.69 11.69 -7.10
N GLY A 62 9.44 10.58 -7.05
CA GLY A 62 10.15 10.10 -5.87
C GLY A 62 9.28 9.39 -4.83
N VAL A 63 8.08 8.94 -5.19
CA VAL A 63 7.25 8.08 -4.33
C VAL A 63 7.80 6.66 -4.37
N ALA A 64 7.96 6.04 -3.20
CA ALA A 64 8.46 4.67 -3.06
C ALA A 64 7.38 3.62 -3.43
N MET A 65 6.85 3.71 -4.66
CA MET A 65 5.87 2.76 -5.18
C MET A 65 6.44 1.35 -5.18
N LEU A 66 5.69 0.38 -4.67
CA LEU A 66 6.05 -1.03 -4.80
C LEU A 66 6.24 -1.40 -6.27
N LYS A 67 7.10 -2.38 -6.54
CA LYS A 67 7.36 -2.83 -7.91
C LYS A 67 6.07 -3.29 -8.59
N ASP A 68 5.31 -4.11 -7.88
CA ASP A 68 4.10 -4.71 -8.40
C ASP A 68 2.87 -4.06 -7.75
N ARG A 69 1.75 -4.03 -8.49
CA ARG A 69 0.46 -3.59 -7.97
C ARG A 69 -0.02 -4.51 -6.85
N ALA A 70 -1.01 -4.03 -6.09
CA ALA A 70 -1.59 -4.82 -5.01
C ALA A 70 -2.24 -6.11 -5.52
N THR A 71 -1.71 -7.25 -5.06
CA THR A 71 -2.20 -8.59 -5.34
C THR A 71 -1.98 -9.48 -4.12
N PHE A 72 -2.77 -10.51 -3.98
CA PHE A 72 -2.47 -11.63 -3.09
C PHE A 72 -1.23 -12.41 -3.57
N VAL A 73 -0.76 -13.36 -2.79
CA VAL A 73 0.42 -14.17 -3.12
C VAL A 73 0.21 -15.00 -4.39
N ASP A 74 -1.02 -15.43 -4.64
CA ASP A 74 -1.44 -16.15 -5.85
C ASP A 74 -1.61 -15.27 -7.10
N GLY A 75 -1.37 -13.95 -6.96
CA GLY A 75 -1.54 -12.97 -8.04
C GLY A 75 -2.96 -12.41 -8.17
N GLY A 76 -3.92 -12.94 -7.43
CA GLY A 76 -5.30 -12.45 -7.40
C GLY A 76 -5.43 -11.07 -6.74
N ASN A 77 -6.55 -10.40 -7.00
CA ASN A 77 -6.89 -9.10 -6.38
C ASN A 77 -8.38 -9.01 -6.02
N SER A 78 -8.98 -10.13 -5.71
CA SER A 78 -10.42 -10.21 -5.38
C SER A 78 -10.79 -9.21 -4.29
N VAL A 79 -11.79 -8.38 -4.56
CA VAL A 79 -12.35 -7.44 -3.59
C VAL A 79 -12.97 -8.20 -2.42
N GLU A 80 -13.72 -9.26 -2.71
CA GLU A 80 -14.38 -10.08 -1.71
C GLU A 80 -13.40 -10.74 -0.74
N ALA A 81 -12.30 -11.31 -1.26
CA ALA A 81 -11.26 -11.90 -0.42
C ALA A 81 -10.59 -10.86 0.47
N GLY A 82 -10.29 -9.66 -0.08
CA GLY A 82 -9.70 -8.59 0.70
C GLY A 82 -10.63 -8.02 1.77
N VAL A 83 -11.92 -7.91 1.49
CA VAL A 83 -12.93 -7.49 2.48
C VAL A 83 -13.11 -8.57 3.56
N ALA A 84 -13.07 -9.85 3.20
CA ALA A 84 -13.13 -10.93 4.17
C ALA A 84 -11.93 -10.91 5.13
N ASP A 85 -10.71 -10.69 4.64
CA ASP A 85 -9.50 -10.56 5.47
C ASP A 85 -9.61 -9.35 6.43
N LEU A 86 -9.99 -8.17 5.92
CA LEU A 86 -10.21 -6.99 6.76
C LEU A 86 -11.25 -7.25 7.85
N ARG A 87 -12.37 -7.89 7.51
CA ARG A 87 -13.43 -8.21 8.46
C ARG A 87 -12.92 -9.16 9.55
N ASP A 88 -12.19 -10.20 9.18
CA ASP A 88 -11.58 -11.13 10.15
C ASP A 88 -10.66 -10.39 11.12
N ARG A 89 -9.79 -9.53 10.61
CA ARG A 89 -8.89 -8.71 11.42
C ARG A 89 -9.66 -7.77 12.36
N MET A 90 -10.75 -7.17 11.91
CA MET A 90 -11.60 -6.31 12.75
C MET A 90 -12.27 -7.13 13.85
N MET A 91 -12.85 -8.27 13.54
CA MET A 91 -13.54 -9.13 14.50
C MET A 91 -12.60 -9.73 15.56
N THR A 92 -11.36 -9.96 15.21
CA THR A 92 -10.32 -10.50 16.11
C THR A 92 -9.50 -9.42 16.81
N GLY A 93 -9.84 -8.12 16.65
CA GLY A 93 -9.12 -7.00 17.25
C GLY A 93 -7.75 -6.71 16.65
N ARG A 94 -7.41 -7.35 15.53
CA ARG A 94 -6.13 -7.20 14.83
C ARG A 94 -6.14 -6.09 13.76
N PHE A 95 -7.15 -5.25 13.77
CA PHE A 95 -7.25 -4.06 12.92
C PHE A 95 -7.77 -2.89 13.73
N LYS A 96 -7.05 -1.79 13.73
CA LYS A 96 -7.36 -0.58 14.50
C LYS A 96 -7.18 0.66 13.64
N VAL A 97 -8.05 1.62 13.83
CA VAL A 97 -8.02 2.92 13.15
C VAL A 97 -7.96 4.01 14.20
N PHE A 98 -7.06 4.96 14.03
CA PHE A 98 -6.96 6.10 14.93
C PHE A 98 -8.18 7.01 14.78
N ASP A 99 -8.64 7.59 15.85
CA ASP A 99 -9.88 8.38 15.95
C ASP A 99 -9.90 9.63 15.06
N HIS A 100 -8.74 10.23 14.81
CA HIS A 100 -8.60 11.37 13.91
C HIS A 100 -8.78 11.03 12.40
N CYS A 101 -8.84 9.76 12.02
CA CYS A 101 -9.14 9.33 10.65
C CYS A 101 -10.64 9.43 10.34
N SER A 102 -11.25 10.61 10.53
CA SER A 102 -12.70 10.82 10.43
C SER A 102 -13.28 10.43 9.08
N GLU A 103 -12.62 10.81 7.96
CA GLU A 103 -13.07 10.46 6.60
C GLU A 103 -13.10 8.94 6.37
N TRP A 104 -12.16 8.20 6.94
CA TRP A 104 -12.16 6.73 6.90
C TRP A 104 -13.40 6.15 7.58
N PHE A 105 -13.76 6.70 8.76
CA PHE A 105 -14.96 6.25 9.48
C PHE A 105 -16.25 6.65 8.76
N GLU A 106 -16.26 7.75 8.03
CA GLU A 106 -17.42 8.13 7.20
C GLU A 106 -17.64 7.14 6.06
N GLU A 107 -16.60 6.78 5.33
CA GLU A 107 -16.69 5.75 4.30
C GLU A 107 -17.08 4.39 4.90
N PHE A 108 -16.49 3.99 6.03
CA PHE A 108 -16.79 2.74 6.70
C PHE A 108 -18.25 2.61 7.09
N ARG A 109 -18.88 3.67 7.59
CA ARG A 109 -20.31 3.68 7.94
C ARG A 109 -21.23 3.54 6.72
N GLN A 110 -20.77 3.98 5.56
CA GLN A 110 -21.53 3.92 4.31
C GLN A 110 -21.27 2.63 3.51
N TYR A 111 -20.21 1.90 3.87
CA TYR A 111 -19.81 0.71 3.15
C TYR A 111 -20.81 -0.43 3.35
N HIS A 112 -21.47 -0.85 2.30
CA HIS A 112 -22.54 -1.83 2.38
C HIS A 112 -22.62 -2.73 1.15
N ARG A 113 -23.47 -3.75 1.25
CA ARG A 113 -23.83 -4.62 0.13
C ARG A 113 -25.23 -4.30 -0.35
N LYS A 114 -25.44 -4.34 -1.65
CA LYS A 114 -26.73 -4.33 -2.29
C LYS A 114 -26.81 -5.55 -3.21
N ASP A 115 -27.86 -6.31 -3.11
CA ASP A 115 -28.07 -7.54 -3.90
C ASP A 115 -26.86 -8.51 -3.86
N GLY A 116 -26.27 -8.66 -2.68
CA GLY A 116 -25.12 -9.53 -2.43
C GLY A 116 -23.76 -8.99 -2.92
N ARG A 117 -23.75 -7.85 -3.61
CA ARG A 117 -22.52 -7.22 -4.16
C ARG A 117 -22.11 -5.99 -3.35
N ILE A 118 -20.82 -5.79 -3.20
CA ILE A 118 -20.27 -4.57 -2.59
C ILE A 118 -20.61 -3.37 -3.50
N VAL A 119 -21.18 -2.33 -2.89
CA VAL A 119 -21.45 -1.06 -3.58
C VAL A 119 -20.15 -0.28 -3.70
N LYS A 120 -19.76 0.02 -4.94
CA LYS A 120 -18.56 0.79 -5.28
C LYS A 120 -18.87 2.28 -5.33
N ALA A 121 -19.09 2.87 -4.14
CA ALA A 121 -19.31 4.31 -3.98
C ALA A 121 -18.77 4.75 -2.63
N HIS A 122 -18.01 5.83 -2.59
CA HIS A 122 -17.38 6.37 -1.40
C HIS A 122 -16.56 5.31 -0.64
N ASP A 123 -15.71 4.58 -1.36
CA ASP A 123 -14.92 3.45 -0.84
C ASP A 123 -13.41 3.60 -1.09
N ASP A 124 -12.95 4.80 -1.45
CA ASP A 124 -11.56 5.06 -1.84
C ASP A 124 -10.56 4.75 -0.70
N LEU A 125 -10.87 5.19 0.53
CA LEU A 125 -10.02 4.96 1.69
C LEU A 125 -10.08 3.50 2.15
N LEU A 126 -11.23 2.86 2.01
CA LEU A 126 -11.39 1.44 2.33
C LEU A 126 -10.68 0.56 1.29
N ASP A 127 -10.76 0.90 0.02
CA ASP A 127 -10.00 0.21 -1.02
C ASP A 127 -8.49 0.43 -0.86
N ALA A 128 -8.04 1.63 -0.52
CA ALA A 128 -6.63 1.90 -0.20
C ALA A 128 -6.16 1.07 1.02
N THR A 129 -6.99 0.98 2.05
CA THR A 129 -6.73 0.13 3.24
C THR A 129 -6.60 -1.33 2.84
N ARG A 130 -7.50 -1.83 2.02
CA ARG A 130 -7.47 -3.21 1.50
C ARG A 130 -6.19 -3.48 0.71
N TYR A 131 -5.76 -2.56 -0.16
CA TYR A 131 -4.49 -2.68 -0.89
C TYR A 131 -3.28 -2.69 0.06
N GLY A 132 -3.30 -1.89 1.10
CA GLY A 132 -2.26 -1.89 2.13
C GLY A 132 -2.18 -3.25 2.85
N VAL A 133 -3.31 -3.80 3.27
CA VAL A 133 -3.38 -5.08 3.99
C VAL A 133 -2.94 -6.26 3.10
N ILE A 134 -3.41 -6.34 1.86
CA ILE A 134 -2.98 -7.37 0.91
C ILE A 134 -1.45 -7.37 0.71
N MET A 135 -0.82 -6.20 0.82
CA MET A 135 0.61 -6.03 0.59
C MET A 135 1.46 -5.95 1.86
N LEU A 136 0.94 -6.32 3.04
CA LEU A 136 1.69 -6.34 4.31
C LEU A 136 2.99 -7.14 4.22
N ARG A 137 3.04 -8.19 3.38
CA ARG A 137 4.27 -8.95 3.12
C ARG A 137 5.43 -8.10 2.57
N MET A 138 5.11 -6.94 1.99
CA MET A 138 6.09 -5.98 1.44
C MET A 138 6.43 -4.86 2.43
N ALA A 139 5.84 -4.87 3.63
CA ALA A 139 6.09 -3.88 4.66
C ALA A 139 7.56 -3.89 5.10
N ARG A 140 8.08 -2.72 5.41
CA ARG A 140 9.44 -2.52 5.89
C ARG A 140 9.44 -2.20 7.37
N GLU A 141 10.45 -2.69 8.08
CA GLU A 141 10.64 -2.39 9.49
C GLU A 141 11.12 -0.93 9.65
N VAL A 142 10.46 -0.21 10.53
CA VAL A 142 10.88 1.14 10.97
C VAL A 142 11.56 0.98 12.33
N ARG A 143 12.82 1.39 12.44
CA ARG A 143 13.57 1.46 13.70
C ARG A 143 14.06 2.88 13.91
N ASP A 144 13.90 3.40 15.09
CA ASP A 144 14.35 4.76 15.47
C ASP A 144 13.89 5.86 14.49
N GLY A 145 12.63 5.75 14.00
CA GLY A 145 12.08 6.68 13.02
C GLY A 145 12.70 6.58 11.62
N LYS A 146 13.59 5.62 11.37
CA LYS A 146 14.20 5.38 10.06
C LYS A 146 13.78 4.02 9.50
N ILE A 147 13.42 4.01 8.23
CA ILE A 147 13.11 2.76 7.53
C ILE A 147 14.42 2.01 7.30
N LYS A 148 14.48 0.78 7.80
CA LYS A 148 15.61 -0.11 7.56
C LYS A 148 15.64 -0.47 6.07
N ARG A 149 16.56 0.13 5.31
CA ARG A 149 16.84 -0.31 3.94
C ARG A 149 17.34 -1.75 4.01
N ARG A 150 16.64 -2.66 3.34
CA ARG A 150 17.15 -4.02 3.16
C ARG A 150 18.48 -3.90 2.42
N ARG A 151 19.59 -4.07 3.13
CA ARG A 151 20.89 -4.21 2.47
C ARG A 151 20.73 -5.41 1.54
N SER A 152 20.79 -5.14 0.24
CA SER A 152 21.01 -6.19 -0.74
C SER A 152 22.25 -6.94 -0.27
N ARG A 153 22.10 -8.21 0.10
CA ARG A 153 23.23 -9.11 0.17
C ARG A 153 23.65 -9.38 -1.28
N VAL A 154 24.27 -8.41 -1.90
CA VAL A 154 25.18 -8.72 -2.99
C VAL A 154 26.31 -9.45 -2.29
N ALA A 155 26.51 -10.71 -2.65
CA ALA A 155 27.68 -11.44 -2.25
C ALA A 155 28.89 -10.61 -2.71
N ARG A 156 29.46 -9.85 -1.80
CA ARG A 156 30.80 -9.28 -1.98
C ARG A 156 31.73 -10.40 -1.56
N ASP A 157 32.62 -10.71 -2.49
CA ASP A 157 33.75 -11.59 -2.32
C ASP A 157 33.40 -13.09 -2.24
N VAL A 158 33.06 -13.65 -3.39
CA VAL A 158 33.53 -14.99 -3.74
C VAL A 158 34.81 -14.72 -4.56
N GLU A 159 35.93 -14.73 -3.93
CA GLU A 159 37.21 -14.95 -4.58
C GLU A 159 37.16 -16.34 -5.18
N TYR A 160 36.86 -16.43 -6.45
CA TYR A 160 37.08 -17.65 -7.23
C TYR A 160 38.59 -17.67 -7.54
N ASP A 161 39.31 -18.47 -6.80
CA ASP A 161 40.65 -18.90 -7.24
C ASP A 161 40.46 -19.77 -8.50
N ILE A 162 40.60 -19.13 -9.67
CA ILE A 162 40.45 -19.76 -10.97
C ILE A 162 41.69 -20.54 -11.37
N PHE A 163 42.77 -20.40 -10.61
CA PHE A 163 44.05 -21.05 -10.87
C PHE A 163 44.58 -21.69 -9.59
N GLY A 164 43.91 -22.76 -9.15
CA GLY A 164 44.46 -23.66 -8.14
C GLY A 164 45.78 -24.25 -8.63
N LEU A 165 46.92 -23.61 -8.26
CA LEU A 165 48.25 -24.16 -8.26
C LEU A 165 48.82 -24.12 -6.86
#